data_5f608af82d8442d408746fa7f98d59da
#
_entry.id   5f608af82d8442d408746fa7f98d59da
#
_cell.length_a   1.000
_cell.length_b   1.000
_cell.length_c   1.000
_cell.angle_alpha   90.00
_cell.angle_beta   90.00
_cell.angle_gamma   90.00
#
_symmetry.space_group_name_H-M   'P 1'
#
loop_
_entity.id
_entity.type
_entity.pdbx_description
1 polymer ?
#
loop_
_entity_poly.entity_id
_entity_poly.type
_entity_poly.pdbx_seq_one_letter_code
_entity_poly.pdbx_strand_id
1 'polypeptide(L)'
;MTSNDFGRVDDANNVFVKDGPTERIVGQYPDVSQDEALAYFTRKFDDLEAQVRTLEQRLAAGITDAKSLKTTREHLKAELVEPKVVGNIQGLRDRIEAVSADIDKTAEKAAAERAEAVDKAMADKEQIAARAEAMVANLGGINWKKSSVEMTELFEKW
;
A
#
# COMPACT_ATOMS: atom_id res chain seq x y z
N MET A 1 22.71 25.13 24.24
CA MET A 1 21.83 23.92 24.21
C MET A 1 20.46 24.33 23.73
N THR A 2 20.08 23.91 22.53
CA THR A 2 18.75 24.17 21.92
C THR A 2 17.88 22.93 22.04
N SER A 3 16.62 23.10 22.40
CA SER A 3 15.67 21.99 22.58
C SER A 3 14.24 22.37 22.16
N ASN A 4 13.49 21.38 21.74
CA ASN A 4 12.03 21.44 21.61
C ASN A 4 11.38 20.29 22.41
N ASP A 5 10.06 20.12 22.28
CA ASP A 5 9.33 19.11 23.06
C ASP A 5 9.79 17.66 22.75
N PHE A 6 10.35 17.42 21.58
CA PHE A 6 10.71 16.10 21.06
C PHE A 6 12.21 15.84 20.95
N GLY A 7 13.07 16.86 21.13
CA GLY A 7 14.51 16.64 21.03
C GLY A 7 15.35 17.82 21.49
N ARG A 8 16.66 17.63 21.51
CA ARG A 8 17.64 18.64 21.90
C ARG A 8 18.94 18.47 21.13
N VAL A 9 19.75 19.53 21.15
CA VAL A 9 21.10 19.56 20.61
C VAL A 9 22.06 19.90 21.73
N ASP A 10 23.16 19.15 21.86
CA ASP A 10 24.24 19.44 22.82
C ASP A 10 25.29 20.42 22.25
N ASP A 11 26.29 20.76 23.05
CA ASP A 11 27.34 21.71 22.68
C ASP A 11 28.31 21.17 21.61
N ALA A 12 28.29 19.87 21.35
CA ALA A 12 29.03 19.21 20.27
C ALA A 12 28.18 19.03 18.98
N ASN A 13 27.02 19.69 18.91
CA ASN A 13 26.05 19.56 17.81
C ASN A 13 25.55 18.12 17.57
N ASN A 14 25.56 17.27 18.61
CA ASN A 14 24.82 16.02 18.56
C ASN A 14 23.33 16.30 18.79
N VAL A 15 22.52 15.75 17.91
CA VAL A 15 21.05 15.89 17.96
C VAL A 15 20.45 14.65 18.56
N PHE A 16 19.60 14.83 19.55
CA PHE A 16 18.91 13.80 20.28
C PHE A 16 17.40 13.89 20.06
N VAL A 17 16.73 12.75 19.99
CA VAL A 17 15.27 12.66 19.95
C VAL A 17 14.76 11.88 21.16
N LYS A 18 13.63 12.31 21.70
CA LYS A 18 12.85 11.56 22.69
C LYS A 18 11.99 10.55 21.95
N ASP A 19 12.34 9.26 22.04
CA ASP A 19 11.59 8.16 21.44
C ASP A 19 10.97 7.32 22.57
N GLY A 20 9.74 7.67 22.95
CA GLY A 20 9.07 7.12 24.13
C GLY A 20 9.79 7.48 25.43
N PRO A 21 10.12 6.49 26.28
CA PRO A 21 10.80 6.73 27.57
C PRO A 21 12.32 6.95 27.41
N THR A 22 12.87 6.76 26.22
CA THR A 22 14.30 6.82 25.96
C THR A 22 14.67 8.03 25.10
N GLU A 23 15.90 8.49 25.30
CA GLU A 23 16.50 9.51 24.43
C GLU A 23 17.63 8.85 23.64
N ARG A 24 17.66 9.08 22.32
CA ARG A 24 18.69 8.54 21.45
C ARG A 24 19.28 9.61 20.54
N ILE A 25 20.53 9.43 20.16
CA ILE A 25 21.16 10.28 19.18
C ILE A 25 20.65 9.95 17.77
N VAL A 26 20.27 10.96 16.98
CA VAL A 26 19.82 10.82 15.59
C VAL A 26 20.90 11.22 14.59
N GLY A 27 21.86 12.00 15.02
CA GLY A 27 23.00 12.40 14.21
C GLY A 27 23.76 13.54 14.82
N GLN A 28 24.81 13.94 14.14
CA GLN A 28 25.61 15.12 14.43
C GLN A 28 25.63 16.02 13.20
N TYR A 29 25.52 17.33 13.40
CA TYR A 29 25.59 18.29 12.33
C TYR A 29 26.59 19.40 12.69
N PRO A 30 27.89 19.12 12.50
CA PRO A 30 28.94 20.08 12.79
C PRO A 30 28.83 21.28 11.85
N ASP A 31 29.49 22.36 12.21
CA ASP A 31 29.63 23.58 11.39
C ASP A 31 28.34 24.39 11.14
N VAL A 32 27.26 24.10 11.88
CA VAL A 32 26.02 24.88 11.85
C VAL A 32 25.60 25.28 13.26
N SER A 33 24.67 26.21 13.39
CA SER A 33 24.08 26.54 14.68
C SER A 33 23.25 25.38 15.22
N GLN A 34 23.10 25.32 16.56
CA GLN A 34 22.25 24.28 17.21
C GLN A 34 20.81 24.35 16.71
N ASP A 35 20.29 25.55 16.44
CA ASP A 35 18.94 25.77 15.90
C ASP A 35 18.80 25.20 14.47
N GLU A 36 19.80 25.39 13.64
CA GLU A 36 19.82 24.84 12.28
C GLU A 36 19.94 23.31 12.29
N ALA A 37 20.77 22.75 13.19
CA ALA A 37 20.89 21.30 13.37
C ALA A 37 19.55 20.70 13.80
N LEU A 38 18.88 21.29 14.78
CA LEU A 38 17.55 20.84 15.23
C LEU A 38 16.51 20.96 14.11
N ALA A 39 16.47 22.09 13.42
CA ALA A 39 15.54 22.35 12.32
C ALA A 39 15.72 21.38 11.15
N TYR A 40 16.95 20.92 10.87
CA TYR A 40 17.21 19.92 9.83
C TYR A 40 16.50 18.59 10.13
N PHE A 41 16.64 18.06 11.35
CA PHE A 41 16.01 16.81 11.73
C PHE A 41 14.50 16.92 11.97
N THR A 42 14.01 18.12 12.31
CA THR A 42 12.57 18.41 12.39
C THR A 42 11.94 18.41 10.99
N ARG A 43 12.57 19.04 10.01
CA ARG A 43 12.09 18.99 8.60
C ARG A 43 12.03 17.56 8.05
N LYS A 44 13.00 16.72 8.39
CA LYS A 44 12.94 15.30 8.02
C LYS A 44 11.76 14.58 8.67
N PHE A 45 11.37 14.98 9.88
CA PHE A 45 10.15 14.47 10.50
C PHE A 45 8.90 14.93 9.74
N ASP A 46 8.84 16.19 9.34
CA ASP A 46 7.73 16.75 8.57
C ASP A 46 7.55 16.03 7.22
N ASP A 47 8.66 15.67 6.54
CA ASP A 47 8.65 14.89 5.31
C ASP A 47 8.07 13.48 5.54
N LEU A 48 8.45 12.83 6.64
CA LEU A 48 7.95 11.51 7.02
C LEU A 48 6.46 11.58 7.40
N GLU A 49 6.06 12.61 8.12
CA GLU A 49 4.64 12.87 8.45
C GLU A 49 3.81 13.09 7.19
N ALA A 50 4.32 13.81 6.20
CA ALA A 50 3.64 14.02 4.93
C ALA A 50 3.42 12.71 4.17
N GLN A 51 4.36 11.77 4.24
CA GLN A 51 4.20 10.43 3.65
C GLN A 51 3.10 9.63 4.36
N VAL A 52 3.06 9.65 5.69
CA VAL A 52 1.99 9.01 6.47
C VAL A 52 0.62 9.62 6.12
N ARG A 53 0.54 10.94 6.06
CA ARG A 53 -0.68 11.65 5.65
C ARG A 53 -1.13 11.27 4.24
N THR A 54 -0.20 11.12 3.32
CA THR A 54 -0.51 10.66 1.95
C THR A 54 -1.08 9.25 1.94
N LEU A 55 -0.56 8.34 2.75
CA LEU A 55 -1.11 6.99 2.90
C LEU A 55 -2.55 7.02 3.42
N GLU A 56 -2.81 7.81 4.47
CA GLU A 56 -4.15 8.03 5.04
C GLU A 56 -5.13 8.58 4.00
N GLN A 57 -4.71 9.59 3.24
CA GLN A 57 -5.54 10.21 2.19
C GLN A 57 -5.86 9.25 1.05
N ARG A 58 -4.89 8.43 0.62
CA ARG A 58 -5.12 7.41 -0.42
C ARG A 58 -6.11 6.34 0.04
N LEU A 59 -6.01 5.92 1.29
CA LEU A 59 -6.96 4.97 1.88
C LEU A 59 -8.36 5.58 1.96
N ALA A 60 -8.49 6.82 2.46
CA ALA A 60 -9.76 7.54 2.58
C ALA A 60 -10.41 7.84 1.22
N ALA A 61 -9.62 8.07 0.19
CA ALA A 61 -10.09 8.27 -1.18
C ALA A 61 -10.56 6.97 -1.86
N GLY A 62 -10.47 5.81 -1.17
CA GLY A 62 -10.89 4.52 -1.72
C GLY A 62 -10.00 4.05 -2.88
N ILE A 63 -8.75 4.49 -2.93
CA ILE A 63 -7.78 4.02 -3.92
C ILE A 63 -7.50 2.54 -3.65
N THR A 64 -8.03 1.68 -4.51
CA THR A 64 -8.11 0.23 -4.31
C THR A 64 -6.86 -0.55 -4.71
N ASP A 65 -5.76 0.10 -5.00
CA ASP A 65 -4.47 -0.60 -5.16
C ASP A 65 -3.94 -1.06 -3.79
N ALA A 66 -4.57 -2.12 -3.29
CA ALA A 66 -4.27 -2.71 -1.99
C ALA A 66 -2.81 -3.15 -1.88
N LYS A 67 -2.19 -3.58 -2.98
CA LYS A 67 -0.78 -3.96 -3.01
C LYS A 67 0.13 -2.76 -2.78
N SER A 68 -0.15 -1.65 -3.45
CA SER A 68 0.61 -0.41 -3.28
C SER A 68 0.45 0.17 -1.87
N LEU A 69 -0.77 0.14 -1.30
CA LEU A 69 -1.03 0.59 0.07
C LEU A 69 -0.24 -0.26 1.09
N LYS A 70 -0.26 -1.59 0.96
CA LYS A 70 0.54 -2.50 1.81
C LYS A 70 2.03 -2.22 1.70
N THR A 71 2.55 -2.08 0.50
CA THR A 71 3.99 -1.81 0.27
C THR A 71 4.40 -0.48 0.90
N THR A 72 3.60 0.57 0.73
CA THR A 72 3.87 1.88 1.35
C THR A 72 3.83 1.80 2.88
N ARG A 73 2.85 1.09 3.45
CA ARG A 73 2.76 0.87 4.90
C ARG A 73 4.00 0.16 5.44
N GLU A 74 4.43 -0.95 4.80
CA GLU A 74 5.61 -1.70 5.25
C GLU A 74 6.88 -0.85 5.17
N HIS A 75 7.03 -0.06 4.11
CA HIS A 75 8.15 0.88 3.98
C HIS A 75 8.17 1.89 5.12
N LEU A 76 7.03 2.54 5.40
CA LEU A 76 6.92 3.51 6.49
C LEU A 76 7.13 2.88 7.88
N LYS A 77 6.61 1.65 8.11
CA LYS A 77 6.88 0.91 9.34
C LYS A 77 8.37 0.64 9.52
N ALA A 78 9.06 0.22 8.49
CA ALA A 78 10.50 -0.04 8.53
C ALA A 78 11.31 1.25 8.79
N GLU A 79 10.91 2.36 8.16
CA GLU A 79 11.54 3.66 8.35
C GLU A 79 11.35 4.21 9.77
N LEU A 80 10.21 3.90 10.41
CA LEU A 80 9.89 4.32 11.78
C LEU A 80 10.48 3.43 12.89
N VAL A 81 11.24 2.40 12.57
CA VAL A 81 11.90 1.57 13.60
C VAL A 81 12.91 2.40 14.38
N GLU A 82 13.87 3.02 13.69
CA GLU A 82 14.87 3.93 14.29
C GLU A 82 15.07 5.17 13.39
N PRO A 83 14.05 6.02 13.23
CA PRO A 83 14.11 7.12 12.29
C PRO A 83 15.11 8.18 12.78
N LYS A 84 15.92 8.70 11.86
CA LYS A 84 16.86 9.80 12.14
C LYS A 84 16.16 11.15 11.96
N VAL A 85 15.18 11.41 12.82
CA VAL A 85 14.32 12.60 12.79
C VAL A 85 14.05 13.09 14.21
N VAL A 86 13.58 14.33 14.36
CA VAL A 86 13.15 14.90 15.62
C VAL A 86 11.69 15.32 15.52
N GLY A 87 10.81 14.63 16.24
CA GLY A 87 9.38 14.87 16.26
C GLY A 87 8.63 13.81 17.04
N ASN A 88 7.31 13.80 16.95
CA ASN A 88 6.44 12.83 17.61
C ASN A 88 6.43 11.49 16.84
N ILE A 89 7.51 10.73 16.98
CA ILE A 89 7.68 9.44 16.28
C ILE A 89 6.59 8.45 16.69
N GLN A 90 6.26 8.40 17.98
CA GLN A 90 5.23 7.50 18.48
C GLN A 90 3.86 7.82 17.86
N GLY A 91 3.54 9.10 17.74
CA GLY A 91 2.30 9.53 17.06
C GLY A 91 2.21 9.06 15.60
N LEU A 92 3.34 9.03 14.87
CA LEU A 92 3.36 8.48 13.51
C LEU A 92 3.17 6.95 13.51
N ARG A 93 3.80 6.24 14.43
CA ARG A 93 3.61 4.79 14.60
C ARG A 93 2.15 4.45 14.88
N ASP A 94 1.52 5.18 15.79
CA ASP A 94 0.11 4.97 16.15
C ASP A 94 -0.83 5.23 14.97
N ARG A 95 -0.55 6.27 14.17
CA ARG A 95 -1.33 6.58 12.95
C ARG A 95 -1.21 5.47 11.90
N ILE A 96 -0.02 4.94 11.66
CA ILE A 96 0.16 3.82 10.73
C ILE A 96 -0.53 2.56 11.24
N GLU A 97 -0.50 2.29 12.54
CA GLU A 97 -1.19 1.15 13.11
C GLU A 97 -2.72 1.29 12.97
N ALA A 98 -3.25 2.49 13.20
CA ALA A 98 -4.69 2.77 13.04
C ALA A 98 -5.19 2.47 11.61
N VAL A 99 -4.41 2.82 10.57
CA VAL A 99 -4.81 2.56 9.18
C VAL A 99 -4.48 1.14 8.71
N SER A 100 -3.67 0.39 9.43
CA SER A 100 -3.22 -0.95 9.04
C SER A 100 -4.38 -1.93 8.88
N ALA A 101 -5.33 -1.93 9.82
CA ALA A 101 -6.49 -2.80 9.78
C ALA A 101 -7.39 -2.51 8.56
N ASP A 102 -7.55 -1.25 8.18
CA ASP A 102 -8.38 -0.86 7.05
C ASP A 102 -7.69 -1.16 5.71
N ILE A 103 -6.37 -1.06 5.66
CA ILE A 103 -5.56 -1.50 4.50
C ILE A 103 -5.71 -3.01 4.31
N ASP A 104 -5.66 -3.80 5.38
CA ASP A 104 -5.80 -5.25 5.31
C ASP A 104 -7.20 -5.66 4.87
N LYS A 105 -8.26 -5.04 5.40
CA LYS A 105 -9.65 -5.24 4.95
C LYS A 105 -9.83 -4.91 3.47
N THR A 106 -9.23 -3.79 3.01
CA THR A 106 -9.28 -3.40 1.60
C THR A 106 -8.59 -4.44 0.71
N ALA A 107 -7.46 -4.98 1.17
CA ALA A 107 -6.73 -6.03 0.47
C ALA A 107 -7.51 -7.35 0.39
N GLU A 108 -8.14 -7.76 1.49
CA GLU A 108 -8.99 -8.95 1.56
C GLU A 108 -10.19 -8.83 0.62
N LYS A 109 -10.88 -7.68 0.64
CA LYS A 109 -12.00 -7.42 -0.27
C LYS A 109 -11.57 -7.49 -1.73
N ALA A 110 -10.47 -6.82 -2.10
CA ALA A 110 -9.94 -6.87 -3.46
C ALA A 110 -9.51 -8.28 -3.88
N ALA A 111 -8.99 -9.10 -2.97
CA ALA A 111 -8.64 -10.48 -3.24
C ALA A 111 -9.90 -11.35 -3.46
N ALA A 112 -10.94 -11.17 -2.64
CA ALA A 112 -12.21 -11.88 -2.79
C ALA A 112 -12.91 -11.54 -4.12
N GLU A 113 -12.98 -10.25 -4.49
CA GLU A 113 -13.55 -9.80 -5.76
C GLU A 113 -12.80 -10.37 -6.97
N ARG A 114 -11.47 -10.48 -6.90
CA ARG A 114 -10.66 -11.11 -7.95
C ARG A 114 -10.92 -12.61 -8.04
N ALA A 115 -11.02 -13.30 -6.91
CA ALA A 115 -11.32 -14.73 -6.90
C ALA A 115 -12.69 -15.01 -7.52
N GLU A 116 -13.72 -14.25 -7.14
CA GLU A 116 -15.06 -14.36 -7.71
C GLU A 116 -15.06 -14.08 -9.22
N ALA A 117 -14.34 -13.06 -9.66
CA ALA A 117 -14.21 -12.74 -11.09
C ALA A 117 -13.52 -13.86 -11.89
N VAL A 118 -12.50 -14.50 -11.31
CA VAL A 118 -11.80 -15.65 -11.90
C VAL A 118 -12.74 -16.85 -11.97
N ASP A 119 -13.44 -17.19 -10.89
CA ASP A 119 -14.37 -18.32 -10.86
C ASP A 119 -15.50 -18.15 -11.87
N LYS A 120 -16.05 -16.94 -11.98
CA LYS A 120 -17.04 -16.61 -12.99
C LYS A 120 -16.51 -16.77 -14.41
N ALA A 121 -15.32 -16.23 -14.69
CA ALA A 121 -14.70 -16.34 -16.00
C ALA A 121 -14.39 -17.80 -16.37
N MET A 122 -13.99 -18.62 -15.40
CA MET A 122 -13.80 -20.06 -15.57
C MET A 122 -15.13 -20.77 -15.91
N ALA A 123 -16.19 -20.50 -15.16
CA ALA A 123 -17.51 -21.07 -15.41
C ALA A 123 -18.06 -20.67 -16.80
N ASP A 124 -17.90 -19.41 -17.20
CA ASP A 124 -18.30 -18.92 -18.51
C ASP A 124 -17.53 -19.66 -19.63
N LYS A 125 -16.23 -19.85 -19.47
CA LYS A 125 -15.39 -20.61 -20.40
C LYS A 125 -15.77 -22.10 -20.48
N GLU A 126 -16.06 -22.73 -19.36
CA GLU A 126 -16.54 -24.13 -19.31
C GLU A 126 -17.86 -24.27 -20.06
N GLN A 127 -18.79 -23.33 -19.92
CA GLN A 127 -20.05 -23.35 -20.67
C GLN A 127 -19.82 -23.20 -22.17
N ILE A 128 -18.93 -22.32 -22.58
CA ILE A 128 -18.56 -22.13 -24.01
C ILE A 128 -17.94 -23.42 -24.57
N ALA A 129 -17.00 -24.02 -23.83
CA ALA A 129 -16.35 -25.26 -24.22
C ALA A 129 -17.38 -26.41 -24.34
N ALA A 130 -18.23 -26.61 -23.33
CA ALA A 130 -19.28 -27.64 -23.35
C ALA A 130 -20.25 -27.45 -24.54
N ARG A 131 -20.59 -26.23 -24.87
CA ARG A 131 -21.44 -25.94 -26.03
C ARG A 131 -20.75 -26.28 -27.36
N ALA A 132 -19.48 -25.93 -27.52
CA ALA A 132 -18.69 -26.29 -28.67
C ALA A 132 -18.54 -27.82 -28.84
N GLU A 133 -18.26 -28.53 -27.74
CA GLU A 133 -18.17 -30.00 -27.72
C GLU A 133 -19.50 -30.66 -28.11
N ALA A 134 -20.62 -30.15 -27.59
CA ALA A 134 -21.95 -30.66 -27.96
C ALA A 134 -22.25 -30.47 -29.44
N MET A 135 -21.78 -29.38 -30.04
CA MET A 135 -21.93 -29.18 -31.49
C MET A 135 -21.10 -30.18 -32.30
N VAL A 136 -19.87 -30.49 -31.86
CA VAL A 136 -19.01 -31.51 -32.48
C VAL A 136 -19.59 -32.90 -32.35
N ALA A 137 -20.14 -33.24 -31.20
CA ALA A 137 -20.73 -34.56 -30.92
C ALA A 137 -21.97 -34.84 -31.80
N ASN A 138 -22.66 -33.81 -32.31
CA ASN A 138 -23.85 -33.94 -33.12
C ASN A 138 -23.64 -33.64 -34.60
N LEU A 139 -22.48 -33.97 -35.14
CA LEU A 139 -22.10 -33.71 -36.54
C LEU A 139 -23.07 -34.27 -37.59
N GLY A 140 -23.77 -35.39 -37.29
CA GLY A 140 -24.73 -36.00 -38.21
C GLY A 140 -26.06 -35.26 -38.40
N GLY A 141 -26.39 -34.30 -37.52
CA GLY A 141 -27.63 -33.53 -37.57
C GLY A 141 -27.40 -31.99 -37.72
N ILE A 142 -26.20 -31.61 -38.02
CA ILE A 142 -25.78 -30.18 -38.02
C ILE A 142 -26.34 -29.44 -39.25
N ASN A 143 -26.99 -28.31 -38.99
CA ASN A 143 -27.21 -27.28 -40.03
C ASN A 143 -25.96 -26.39 -40.08
N TRP A 144 -25.06 -26.67 -41.02
CA TRP A 144 -23.75 -26.02 -41.17
C TRP A 144 -23.81 -24.50 -41.16
N LYS A 145 -24.82 -23.90 -41.77
CA LYS A 145 -24.97 -22.45 -41.82
C LYS A 145 -25.25 -21.84 -40.45
N LYS A 146 -26.07 -22.52 -39.63
CA LYS A 146 -26.45 -22.09 -38.29
C LYS A 146 -25.33 -22.35 -37.28
N SER A 147 -24.67 -23.48 -37.39
CA SER A 147 -23.58 -23.89 -36.53
C SER A 147 -22.31 -23.09 -36.74
N SER A 148 -22.04 -22.66 -37.97
CA SER A 148 -20.93 -21.75 -38.29
C SER A 148 -21.09 -20.38 -37.60
N VAL A 149 -22.29 -19.81 -37.61
CA VAL A 149 -22.57 -18.55 -36.91
C VAL A 149 -22.42 -18.73 -35.39
N GLU A 150 -23.00 -19.79 -34.84
CA GLU A 150 -22.93 -20.09 -33.41
C GLU A 150 -21.49 -20.31 -32.94
N MET A 151 -20.67 -21.01 -33.73
CA MET A 151 -19.25 -21.23 -33.40
C MET A 151 -18.46 -19.90 -33.42
N THR A 152 -18.75 -19.01 -34.34
CA THR A 152 -18.13 -17.68 -34.38
C THR A 152 -18.49 -16.86 -33.15
N GLU A 153 -19.79 -16.87 -32.75
CA GLU A 153 -20.24 -16.19 -31.57
C GLU A 153 -19.61 -16.75 -30.26
N LEU A 154 -19.42 -18.08 -30.19
CA LEU A 154 -18.74 -18.73 -29.05
C LEU A 154 -17.27 -18.34 -29.00
N PHE A 155 -16.60 -18.26 -30.13
CA PHE A 155 -15.21 -17.86 -30.23
C PHE A 155 -14.99 -16.39 -29.86
N GLU A 156 -15.94 -15.50 -30.21
CA GLU A 156 -15.88 -14.10 -29.76
C GLU A 156 -16.09 -13.89 -28.28
N LYS A 157 -16.77 -14.83 -27.62
CA LYS A 157 -17.01 -14.80 -26.16
C LYS A 157 -15.90 -15.47 -25.33
N TRP A 158 -15.04 -16.26 -25.98
CA TRP A 158 -13.93 -16.98 -25.32
C TRP A 158 -12.83 -16.01 -24.86
#